data_31ba25c2eabb0de93daf062fd660fc02
#
_entry.id   31ba25c2eabb0de93daf062fd660fc02
#
_cell.length_a   1.000
_cell.length_b   1.000
_cell.length_c   1.000
_cell.angle_alpha   90.00
_cell.angle_beta   90.00
_cell.angle_gamma   90.00
#
_symmetry.space_group_name_H-M   'P 1'
#
loop_
_entity.id
_entity.type
_entity.pdbx_description
1 polymer ?
#
loop_
_entity_poly.entity_id
_entity_poly.type
_entity_poly.pdbx_seq_one_letter_code
_entity_poly.pdbx_strand_id
1 'polypeptide(L)'
;MLHLQKGSNTLIRVWASYDWANSVYFLVITSTIFPIYYGSLFADNLYIEIFGQSLKNTALISYTTAAAFAVVAILSPILSGIADYVGNKKSFMKFYTYVGALSCIGLYWFNLDNIYFGLICYFFASVGAWLSWVFYNSYLPDIAHPEQMDKASAMGYSLGYVGSVLLLVVNLSMVLNPSFYGIEGTASEASVKAMKYSFISVGIWWIAFSQIAFRFLPKNISKNPLTNKVIFNGYRELSAVWKTFSNHPILKSYIGAFFVFSMAVQTVMLIAAYFGEQEINWGSSSEKQIGLIVSITIIQLIAIVGANITAQCSKKFGNLPVLITLNFIWVSLCLYAFFVRSPMQFYIAAGFVGLSMGGIQSLARSTYSKFIPKTDDTTSFFSFYSTSQMTGIVIGMLLFGTIDQITGSMRNSVLFFLSFFLIGAFLLIRIHRRMTN
;
A
#
# COMPACT_ATOMS: atom_id res chain seq x y z
N MET A 1 22.40 15.64 19.08
CA MET A 1 21.70 14.64 18.25
C MET A 1 22.72 14.04 17.30
N LEU A 2 22.84 12.72 17.24
CA LEU A 2 23.70 12.05 16.27
C LEU A 2 23.23 12.41 14.86
N HIS A 3 24.02 13.19 14.12
CA HIS A 3 23.81 13.42 12.69
C HIS A 3 24.21 12.15 11.94
N LEU A 4 23.20 11.30 11.66
CA LEU A 4 23.43 10.11 10.85
C LEU A 4 23.71 10.54 9.40
N GLN A 5 24.87 10.13 8.87
CA GLN A 5 25.29 10.48 7.51
C GLN A 5 24.49 9.67 6.47
N LYS A 6 24.23 10.27 5.30
CA LYS A 6 23.65 9.60 4.13
C LYS A 6 24.48 8.35 3.80
N GLY A 7 23.78 7.26 3.51
CA GLY A 7 24.38 5.96 3.19
C GLY A 7 24.76 5.11 4.40
N SER A 8 24.64 5.63 5.65
CA SER A 8 24.91 4.81 6.83
C SER A 8 23.85 3.73 7.01
N ASN A 9 24.27 2.51 7.36
CA ASN A 9 23.34 1.40 7.60
C ASN A 9 22.33 1.72 8.72
N THR A 10 22.73 2.50 9.72
CA THR A 10 21.85 2.92 10.81
C THR A 10 20.74 3.81 10.29
N LEU A 11 21.03 4.80 9.44
CA LEU A 11 20.01 5.69 8.87
C LEU A 11 19.03 4.92 7.99
N ILE A 12 19.54 3.98 7.18
CA ILE A 12 18.70 3.11 6.34
C ILE A 12 17.76 2.25 7.20
N ARG A 13 18.26 1.67 8.30
CA ARG A 13 17.43 0.89 9.25
C ARG A 13 16.38 1.75 9.95
N VAL A 14 16.75 2.96 10.35
CA VAL A 14 15.81 3.94 10.94
C VAL A 14 14.71 4.30 9.95
N TRP A 15 15.05 4.53 8.70
CA TRP A 15 14.06 4.78 7.66
C TRP A 15 13.14 3.56 7.47
N ALA A 16 13.73 2.37 7.32
CA ALA A 16 13.00 1.13 7.11
C ALA A 16 12.07 0.76 8.30
N SER A 17 12.39 1.22 9.53
CA SER A 17 11.52 1.01 10.70
C SER A 17 10.17 1.72 10.60
N TYR A 18 10.01 2.68 9.69
CA TYR A 18 8.72 3.28 9.44
C TYR A 18 7.77 2.35 8.68
N ASP A 19 8.28 1.53 7.74
CA ASP A 19 7.47 0.49 7.09
C ASP A 19 6.98 -0.55 8.11
N TRP A 20 7.81 -0.93 9.10
CA TRP A 20 7.39 -1.75 10.24
C TRP A 20 6.20 -1.13 10.99
N ALA A 21 6.20 0.19 11.17
CA ALA A 21 5.14 0.89 11.89
C ALA A 21 3.86 1.05 11.05
N ASN A 22 3.96 1.42 9.78
CA ASN A 22 2.84 1.82 8.93
C ASN A 22 2.15 0.61 8.26
N SER A 23 2.88 -0.45 7.92
CA SER A 23 2.34 -1.57 7.14
C SER A 23 1.23 -2.33 7.86
N VAL A 24 1.14 -2.22 9.19
CA VAL A 24 0.05 -2.82 9.98
C VAL A 24 -1.33 -2.28 9.56
N TYR A 25 -1.42 -1.01 9.15
CA TYR A 25 -2.64 -0.44 8.63
C TYR A 25 -3.11 -1.19 7.38
N PHE A 26 -2.22 -1.41 6.41
CA PHE A 26 -2.58 -2.04 5.14
C PHE A 26 -3.00 -3.50 5.32
N LEU A 27 -2.33 -4.25 6.19
CA LEU A 27 -2.65 -5.66 6.39
C LEU A 27 -3.82 -5.86 7.35
N VAL A 28 -3.78 -5.26 8.53
CA VAL A 28 -4.77 -5.51 9.59
C VAL A 28 -6.08 -4.77 9.31
N ILE A 29 -6.00 -3.46 9.00
CA ILE A 29 -7.22 -2.67 8.75
C ILE A 29 -7.74 -2.94 7.34
N THR A 30 -6.98 -2.61 6.28
CA THR A 30 -7.53 -2.61 4.92
C THR A 30 -7.84 -4.01 4.41
N SER A 31 -7.00 -5.01 4.74
CA SER A 31 -7.07 -6.32 4.08
C SER A 31 -7.67 -7.44 4.93
N THR A 32 -7.78 -7.30 6.27
CA THR A 32 -8.14 -8.47 7.10
C THR A 32 -9.23 -8.16 8.13
N ILE A 33 -8.93 -7.47 9.23
CA ILE A 33 -9.85 -7.36 10.39
C ILE A 33 -11.03 -6.44 10.10
N PHE A 34 -10.79 -5.26 9.51
CA PHE A 34 -11.88 -4.31 9.27
C PHE A 34 -12.92 -4.82 8.26
N PRO A 35 -12.58 -5.45 7.12
CA PRO A 35 -13.59 -6.04 6.24
C PRO A 35 -14.49 -7.07 6.94
N ILE A 36 -13.90 -7.93 7.80
CA ILE A 36 -14.64 -8.94 8.57
C ILE A 36 -15.56 -8.24 9.58
N TYR A 37 -15.03 -7.28 10.34
CA TYR A 37 -15.81 -6.50 11.30
C TYR A 37 -16.95 -5.73 10.64
N TYR A 38 -16.65 -5.01 9.55
CA TYR A 38 -17.63 -4.24 8.82
C TYR A 38 -18.75 -5.14 8.26
N GLY A 39 -18.38 -6.29 7.69
CA GLY A 39 -19.35 -7.28 7.22
C GLY A 39 -20.25 -7.81 8.34
N SER A 40 -19.72 -8.03 9.53
CA SER A 40 -20.49 -8.52 10.68
C SER A 40 -21.53 -7.51 11.19
N LEU A 41 -21.32 -6.21 11.01
CA LEU A 41 -22.31 -5.18 11.37
C LEU A 41 -23.58 -5.26 10.50
N PHE A 42 -23.49 -5.84 9.31
CA PHE A 42 -24.57 -5.93 8.33
C PHE A 42 -25.08 -7.36 8.13
N ALA A 43 -24.85 -8.25 9.10
CA ALA A 43 -25.26 -9.65 9.00
C ALA A 43 -26.77 -9.80 8.83
N ASP A 44 -27.58 -8.96 9.50
CA ASP A 44 -29.04 -9.02 9.48
C ASP A 44 -29.66 -8.17 8.35
N ASN A 45 -29.00 -7.10 7.92
CA ASN A 45 -29.50 -6.21 6.86
C ASN A 45 -28.35 -5.63 6.05
N LEU A 46 -28.29 -5.95 4.76
CA LEU A 46 -27.27 -5.49 3.83
C LEU A 46 -27.42 -4.00 3.43
N TYR A 47 -28.51 -3.36 3.77
CA TYR A 47 -28.83 -1.98 3.38
C TYR A 47 -28.87 -1.08 4.60
N ILE A 48 -28.47 0.16 4.41
CA ILE A 48 -28.53 1.22 5.41
C ILE A 48 -29.00 2.52 4.78
N GLU A 49 -29.77 3.31 5.51
CA GLU A 49 -30.16 4.65 5.08
C GLU A 49 -29.08 5.67 5.37
N ILE A 50 -28.58 6.31 4.32
CA ILE A 50 -27.57 7.37 4.35
C ILE A 50 -28.13 8.57 3.58
N PHE A 51 -28.30 9.71 4.25
CA PHE A 51 -28.89 10.93 3.67
C PHE A 51 -30.25 10.68 2.95
N GLY A 52 -31.10 9.81 3.52
CA GLY A 52 -32.40 9.46 2.94
C GLY A 52 -32.33 8.53 1.72
N GLN A 53 -31.19 7.94 1.42
CA GLN A 53 -31.02 6.94 0.38
C GLN A 53 -30.65 5.59 0.98
N SER A 54 -31.30 4.53 0.53
CA SER A 54 -30.96 3.15 0.91
C SER A 54 -29.75 2.68 0.11
N LEU A 55 -28.62 2.54 0.78
CA LEU A 55 -27.35 2.10 0.18
C LEU A 55 -26.99 0.71 0.67
N LYS A 56 -26.48 -0.11 -0.24
CA LYS A 56 -25.86 -1.39 0.14
C LYS A 56 -24.55 -1.13 0.88
N ASN A 57 -24.28 -1.90 1.94
CA ASN A 57 -23.07 -1.76 2.77
C ASN A 57 -21.78 -1.78 1.96
N THR A 58 -21.67 -2.70 0.97
CA THR A 58 -20.50 -2.80 0.09
C THR A 58 -20.29 -1.56 -0.79
N ALA A 59 -21.37 -0.94 -1.25
CA ALA A 59 -21.30 0.31 -2.01
C ALA A 59 -20.82 1.47 -1.12
N LEU A 60 -21.34 1.55 0.11
CA LEU A 60 -20.99 2.59 1.06
C LEU A 60 -19.49 2.60 1.40
N ILE A 61 -18.91 1.44 1.74
CA ILE A 61 -17.48 1.35 2.04
C ILE A 61 -16.62 1.58 0.79
N SER A 62 -17.10 1.15 -0.38
CA SER A 62 -16.41 1.39 -1.66
C SER A 62 -16.36 2.88 -1.99
N TYR A 63 -17.46 3.61 -1.81
CA TYR A 63 -17.51 5.07 -2.02
C TYR A 63 -16.61 5.81 -1.02
N THR A 64 -16.58 5.39 0.25
CA THR A 64 -15.71 5.97 1.27
C THR A 64 -14.24 5.76 0.91
N THR A 65 -13.89 4.56 0.46
CA THR A 65 -12.53 4.22 0.01
C THR A 65 -12.15 5.02 -1.24
N ALA A 66 -13.03 5.10 -2.23
CA ALA A 66 -12.79 5.89 -3.45
C ALA A 66 -12.62 7.39 -3.13
N ALA A 67 -13.42 7.94 -2.22
CA ALA A 67 -13.28 9.32 -1.76
C ALA A 67 -11.92 9.56 -1.08
N ALA A 68 -11.45 8.62 -0.24
CA ALA A 68 -10.14 8.71 0.40
C ALA A 68 -9.02 8.73 -0.65
N PHE A 69 -9.04 7.83 -1.64
CA PHE A 69 -8.06 7.80 -2.73
C PHE A 69 -8.10 9.07 -3.59
N ALA A 70 -9.29 9.60 -3.90
CA ALA A 70 -9.43 10.84 -4.64
C ALA A 70 -8.80 12.03 -3.88
N VAL A 71 -9.06 12.11 -2.57
CA VAL A 71 -8.48 13.15 -1.72
C VAL A 71 -6.95 13.01 -1.65
N VAL A 72 -6.42 11.80 -1.49
CA VAL A 72 -4.96 11.56 -1.50
C VAL A 72 -4.36 11.94 -2.85
N ALA A 73 -4.99 11.56 -3.97
CA ALA A 73 -4.49 11.88 -5.31
C ALA A 73 -4.42 13.40 -5.57
N ILE A 74 -5.39 14.16 -5.06
CA ILE A 74 -5.43 15.62 -5.22
C ILE A 74 -4.49 16.31 -4.23
N LEU A 75 -4.51 15.91 -2.95
CA LEU A 75 -3.74 16.57 -1.91
C LEU A 75 -2.25 16.24 -1.96
N SER A 76 -1.89 15.02 -2.38
CA SER A 76 -0.48 14.58 -2.38
C SER A 76 0.44 15.53 -3.16
N PRO A 77 0.17 15.93 -4.41
CA PRO A 77 1.01 16.87 -5.13
C PRO A 77 1.08 18.25 -4.46
N ILE A 78 -0.06 18.77 -4.00
CA ILE A 78 -0.14 20.10 -3.37
C ILE A 78 0.68 20.15 -2.09
N LEU A 79 0.47 19.17 -1.21
CA LEU A 79 1.16 19.09 0.09
C LEU A 79 2.66 18.82 -0.09
N SER A 80 3.03 18.04 -1.10
CA SER A 80 4.42 17.77 -1.43
C SER A 80 5.15 19.00 -1.92
N GLY A 81 4.53 19.80 -2.79
CA GLY A 81 5.09 21.10 -3.21
C GLY A 81 5.27 22.07 -2.04
N ILE A 82 4.30 22.10 -1.11
CA ILE A 82 4.43 22.91 0.12
C ILE A 82 5.56 22.38 1.00
N ALA A 83 5.68 21.07 1.18
CA ALA A 83 6.69 20.45 2.01
C ALA A 83 8.11 20.68 1.47
N ASP A 84 8.30 20.64 0.15
CA ASP A 84 9.58 20.93 -0.51
C ASP A 84 9.90 22.43 -0.44
N TYR A 85 8.91 23.30 -0.68
CA TYR A 85 9.07 24.75 -0.54
C TYR A 85 9.51 25.19 0.87
N VAL A 86 8.85 24.65 1.89
CA VAL A 86 9.18 24.93 3.30
C VAL A 86 10.44 24.17 3.75
N GLY A 87 10.78 23.07 3.12
CA GLY A 87 11.88 22.19 3.52
C GLY A 87 11.55 21.37 4.78
N ASN A 88 10.31 20.96 5.00
CA ASN A 88 9.91 20.27 6.24
C ASN A 88 8.98 19.06 6.04
N LYS A 89 9.34 18.16 5.16
CA LYS A 89 8.57 16.92 4.88
C LYS A 89 8.34 16.03 6.12
N LYS A 90 9.23 16.12 7.13
CA LYS A 90 9.11 15.35 8.37
C LYS A 90 7.87 15.70 9.18
N SER A 91 7.51 16.98 9.25
CA SER A 91 6.32 17.42 9.97
C SER A 91 5.04 16.96 9.29
N PHE A 92 4.99 16.98 7.96
CA PHE A 92 3.86 16.44 7.20
C PHE A 92 3.72 14.93 7.43
N MET A 93 4.83 14.18 7.36
CA MET A 93 4.85 12.74 7.65
C MET A 93 4.30 12.44 9.05
N LYS A 94 4.76 13.19 10.08
CA LYS A 94 4.26 13.06 11.45
C LYS A 94 2.77 13.35 11.56
N PHE A 95 2.32 14.46 11.00
CA PHE A 95 0.93 14.89 11.07
C PHE A 95 0.00 13.81 10.52
N TYR A 96 0.27 13.33 9.29
CA TYR A 96 -0.58 12.31 8.66
C TYR A 96 -0.46 10.94 9.34
N THR A 97 0.69 10.60 9.92
CA THR A 97 0.82 9.40 10.77
C THR A 97 -0.10 9.47 11.99
N TYR A 98 -0.12 10.61 12.70
CA TYR A 98 -0.99 10.76 13.86
C TYR A 98 -2.47 10.80 13.46
N VAL A 99 -2.82 11.51 12.38
CA VAL A 99 -4.20 11.48 11.84
C VAL A 99 -4.64 10.06 11.55
N GLY A 100 -3.83 9.29 10.80
CA GLY A 100 -4.16 7.92 10.44
C GLY A 100 -4.27 6.99 11.66
N ALA A 101 -3.29 7.03 12.54
CA ALA A 101 -3.23 6.15 13.71
C ALA A 101 -4.34 6.47 14.74
N LEU A 102 -4.63 7.74 15.00
CA LEU A 102 -5.74 8.13 15.88
C LEU A 102 -7.09 7.76 15.28
N SER A 103 -7.22 7.86 13.96
CA SER A 103 -8.43 7.41 13.26
C SER A 103 -8.59 5.89 13.34
N CYS A 104 -7.52 5.10 13.30
CA CYS A 104 -7.58 3.66 13.59
C CYS A 104 -8.09 3.39 15.01
N ILE A 105 -7.59 4.13 16.01
CA ILE A 105 -8.12 4.03 17.39
C ILE A 105 -9.60 4.41 17.43
N GLY A 106 -10.01 5.45 16.69
CA GLY A 106 -11.40 5.89 16.58
C GLY A 106 -12.33 4.81 16.03
N LEU A 107 -11.86 3.90 15.19
CA LEU A 107 -12.66 2.76 14.69
C LEU A 107 -13.15 1.83 15.81
N TYR A 108 -12.59 1.86 17.02
CA TYR A 108 -13.08 1.13 18.18
C TYR A 108 -14.55 1.46 18.49
N TRP A 109 -14.97 2.71 18.29
CA TRP A 109 -16.34 3.16 18.54
C TRP A 109 -17.26 3.01 17.33
N PHE A 110 -16.77 2.45 16.21
CA PHE A 110 -17.59 2.21 15.05
C PHE A 110 -18.72 1.20 15.37
N ASN A 111 -19.95 1.56 15.11
CA ASN A 111 -21.14 0.70 15.11
C ASN A 111 -22.19 1.28 14.17
N LEU A 112 -23.36 0.62 14.01
CA LEU A 112 -24.42 1.10 13.13
C LEU A 112 -25.07 2.38 13.62
N ASP A 113 -25.16 2.61 14.95
CA ASP A 113 -25.78 3.81 15.52
C ASP A 113 -24.95 5.08 15.25
N ASN A 114 -23.65 4.93 15.08
CA ASN A 114 -22.71 6.03 14.78
C ASN A 114 -21.93 5.80 13.49
N ILE A 115 -22.58 5.26 12.47
CA ILE A 115 -21.95 4.86 11.19
C ILE A 115 -21.14 5.99 10.55
N TYR A 116 -21.62 7.23 10.62
CA TYR A 116 -20.90 8.39 10.07
C TYR A 116 -19.55 8.59 10.72
N PHE A 117 -19.47 8.46 12.05
CA PHE A 117 -18.21 8.56 12.78
C PHE A 117 -17.24 7.46 12.34
N GLY A 118 -17.73 6.22 12.24
CA GLY A 118 -16.90 5.09 11.78
C GLY A 118 -16.36 5.28 10.37
N LEU A 119 -17.22 5.74 9.43
CA LEU A 119 -16.81 6.02 8.05
C LEU A 119 -15.80 7.17 7.97
N ILE A 120 -15.97 8.23 8.78
CA ILE A 120 -15.02 9.33 8.89
C ILE A 120 -13.68 8.84 9.42
N CYS A 121 -13.68 7.99 10.46
CA CYS A 121 -12.46 7.37 10.98
C CYS A 121 -11.77 6.51 9.91
N TYR A 122 -12.51 5.67 9.18
CA TYR A 122 -11.95 4.85 8.11
C TYR A 122 -11.37 5.70 6.98
N PHE A 123 -12.07 6.77 6.59
CA PHE A 123 -11.61 7.72 5.59
C PHE A 123 -10.28 8.38 6.00
N PHE A 124 -10.21 8.96 7.21
CA PHE A 124 -8.99 9.62 7.68
C PHE A 124 -7.85 8.65 8.00
N ALA A 125 -8.14 7.42 8.41
CA ALA A 125 -7.14 6.36 8.54
C ALA A 125 -6.49 6.07 7.19
N SER A 126 -7.30 5.96 6.10
CA SER A 126 -6.83 5.78 4.74
C SER A 126 -5.99 6.97 4.25
N VAL A 127 -6.52 8.19 4.39
CA VAL A 127 -5.82 9.43 3.98
C VAL A 127 -4.50 9.56 4.72
N GLY A 128 -4.49 9.33 6.04
CA GLY A 128 -3.29 9.39 6.88
C GLY A 128 -2.23 8.37 6.46
N ALA A 129 -2.64 7.13 6.19
CA ALA A 129 -1.72 6.07 5.77
C ALA A 129 -1.04 6.39 4.44
N TRP A 130 -1.80 6.77 3.44
CA TRP A 130 -1.27 7.03 2.10
C TRP A 130 -0.48 8.32 2.01
N LEU A 131 -0.92 9.43 2.63
CA LEU A 131 -0.15 10.68 2.63
C LEU A 131 1.13 10.57 3.44
N SER A 132 1.11 9.93 4.61
CA SER A 132 2.35 9.71 5.37
C SER A 132 3.36 8.85 4.60
N TRP A 133 2.89 7.88 3.81
CA TRP A 133 3.72 7.02 2.97
C TRP A 133 4.37 7.77 1.80
N VAL A 134 3.71 8.81 1.23
CA VAL A 134 4.32 9.69 0.21
C VAL A 134 5.57 10.37 0.79
N PHE A 135 5.43 11.01 1.94
CA PHE A 135 6.55 11.71 2.61
C PHE A 135 7.64 10.73 3.06
N TYR A 136 7.28 9.54 3.53
CA TYR A 136 8.22 8.48 3.87
C TYR A 136 9.05 8.04 2.67
N ASN A 137 8.41 7.75 1.54
CA ASN A 137 9.10 7.30 0.32
C ASN A 137 10.08 8.36 -0.20
N SER A 138 9.75 9.63 -0.07
CA SER A 138 10.59 10.74 -0.52
C SER A 138 11.94 10.86 0.22
N TYR A 139 12.09 10.18 1.36
CA TYR A 139 13.38 10.10 2.06
C TYR A 139 14.37 9.16 1.40
N LEU A 140 13.94 8.21 0.57
CA LEU A 140 14.86 7.20 0.02
C LEU A 140 16.07 7.79 -0.71
N PRO A 141 15.95 8.81 -1.59
CA PRO A 141 17.10 9.48 -2.20
C PRO A 141 17.98 10.25 -1.21
N ASP A 142 17.40 10.71 -0.08
CA ASP A 142 18.13 11.51 0.90
C ASP A 142 18.98 10.65 1.83
N ILE A 143 18.54 9.40 2.09
CA ILE A 143 19.15 8.52 3.11
C ILE A 143 20.10 7.49 2.51
N ALA A 144 19.97 7.16 1.22
CA ALA A 144 20.71 6.10 0.56
C ALA A 144 21.41 6.62 -0.71
N HIS A 145 22.58 6.06 -1.01
CA HIS A 145 23.23 6.23 -2.30
C HIS A 145 22.58 5.33 -3.36
N PRO A 146 22.65 5.65 -4.67
CA PRO A 146 22.00 4.88 -5.73
C PRO A 146 22.25 3.36 -5.65
N GLU A 147 23.46 2.95 -5.28
CA GLU A 147 23.86 1.54 -5.16
C GLU A 147 23.21 0.83 -3.97
N GLN A 148 22.73 1.61 -2.99
CA GLN A 148 22.10 1.11 -1.76
C GLN A 148 20.58 1.11 -1.83
N MET A 149 19.97 1.86 -2.77
CA MET A 149 18.52 2.11 -2.80
C MET A 149 17.70 0.82 -2.95
N ASP A 150 18.17 -0.16 -3.75
CA ASP A 150 17.45 -1.43 -3.91
C ASP A 150 17.41 -2.20 -2.61
N LYS A 151 18.55 -2.31 -1.91
CA LYS A 151 18.65 -2.97 -0.61
C LYS A 151 17.86 -2.23 0.45
N ALA A 152 17.90 -0.90 0.48
CA ALA A 152 17.16 -0.08 1.42
C ALA A 152 15.64 -0.25 1.20
N SER A 153 15.18 -0.19 -0.05
CA SER A 153 13.77 -0.39 -0.39
C SER A 153 13.28 -1.79 -0.02
N ALA A 154 14.07 -2.84 -0.34
CA ALA A 154 13.74 -4.21 0.04
C ALA A 154 13.67 -4.38 1.57
N MET A 155 14.59 -3.77 2.31
CA MET A 155 14.58 -3.79 3.79
C MET A 155 13.32 -3.13 4.35
N GLY A 156 12.89 -1.98 3.82
CA GLY A 156 11.65 -1.31 4.24
C GLY A 156 10.45 -2.23 4.08
N TYR A 157 10.21 -2.74 2.87
CA TYR A 157 9.10 -3.65 2.62
C TYR A 157 9.18 -4.93 3.47
N SER A 158 10.38 -5.54 3.61
CA SER A 158 10.55 -6.73 4.44
C SER A 158 10.19 -6.49 5.90
N LEU A 159 10.63 -5.38 6.49
CA LEU A 159 10.26 -5.00 7.86
C LEU A 159 8.76 -4.72 7.96
N GLY A 160 8.16 -4.08 6.97
CA GLY A 160 6.72 -3.86 6.91
C GLY A 160 5.93 -5.17 6.92
N TYR A 161 6.33 -6.13 6.11
CA TYR A 161 5.68 -7.45 6.08
C TYR A 161 5.84 -8.20 7.41
N VAL A 162 7.02 -8.19 8.01
CA VAL A 162 7.22 -8.84 9.34
C VAL A 162 6.38 -8.17 10.41
N GLY A 163 6.42 -6.83 10.52
CA GLY A 163 5.66 -6.09 11.53
C GLY A 163 4.16 -6.28 11.40
N SER A 164 3.65 -6.23 10.17
CA SER A 164 2.21 -6.40 9.92
C SER A 164 1.73 -7.83 10.20
N VAL A 165 2.51 -8.86 9.85
CA VAL A 165 2.16 -10.26 10.17
C VAL A 165 2.20 -10.51 11.68
N LEU A 166 3.21 -10.00 12.38
CA LEU A 166 3.29 -10.15 13.84
C LEU A 166 2.06 -9.56 14.54
N LEU A 167 1.67 -8.34 14.18
CA LEU A 167 0.48 -7.73 14.76
C LEU A 167 -0.80 -8.45 14.33
N LEU A 168 -0.89 -8.89 13.07
CA LEU A 168 -2.04 -9.66 12.59
C LEU A 168 -2.21 -10.96 13.38
N VAL A 169 -1.13 -11.72 13.63
CA VAL A 169 -1.18 -12.96 14.41
C VAL A 169 -1.68 -12.70 15.83
N VAL A 170 -1.18 -11.64 16.48
CA VAL A 170 -1.67 -11.25 17.82
C VAL A 170 -3.16 -10.91 17.77
N ASN A 171 -3.59 -10.10 16.80
CA ASN A 171 -4.99 -9.71 16.67
C ASN A 171 -5.91 -10.89 16.33
N LEU A 172 -5.49 -11.78 15.43
CA LEU A 172 -6.24 -12.99 15.12
C LEU A 172 -6.33 -13.94 16.30
N SER A 173 -5.26 -14.10 17.10
CA SER A 173 -5.31 -14.92 18.33
C SER A 173 -6.31 -14.35 19.34
N MET A 174 -6.44 -13.01 19.40
CA MET A 174 -7.42 -12.34 20.27
C MET A 174 -8.85 -12.53 19.73
N VAL A 175 -9.06 -12.49 18.41
CA VAL A 175 -10.36 -12.70 17.78
C VAL A 175 -10.82 -14.16 17.89
N LEU A 176 -9.91 -15.12 17.74
CA LEU A 176 -10.23 -16.56 17.78
C LEU A 176 -10.34 -17.11 19.22
N ASN A 177 -9.62 -16.53 20.17
CA ASN A 177 -9.60 -16.96 21.56
C ASN A 177 -9.78 -15.76 22.51
N PRO A 178 -10.92 -15.04 22.46
CA PRO A 178 -11.11 -13.80 23.21
C PRO A 178 -11.06 -14.01 24.74
N SER A 179 -11.48 -15.16 25.23
CA SER A 179 -11.45 -15.49 26.66
C SER A 179 -10.02 -15.53 27.23
N PHE A 180 -9.03 -15.93 26.44
CA PHE A 180 -7.61 -15.90 26.85
C PHE A 180 -7.13 -14.47 27.15
N TYR A 181 -7.73 -13.48 26.50
CA TYR A 181 -7.44 -12.05 26.70
C TYR A 181 -8.39 -11.36 27.68
N GLY A 182 -9.22 -12.12 28.41
CA GLY A 182 -10.19 -11.56 29.36
C GLY A 182 -11.36 -10.83 28.71
N ILE A 183 -11.67 -11.12 27.44
CA ILE A 183 -12.79 -10.53 26.71
C ILE A 183 -14.04 -11.41 26.93
N GLU A 184 -14.97 -10.90 27.73
CA GLU A 184 -16.21 -11.59 28.10
C GLU A 184 -17.36 -11.33 27.11
N GLY A 185 -18.27 -12.30 27.00
CA GLY A 185 -19.47 -12.30 26.15
C GLY A 185 -19.72 -13.65 25.49
N THR A 186 -20.77 -13.74 24.68
CA THR A 186 -20.95 -14.89 23.78
C THR A 186 -19.80 -14.97 22.80
N ALA A 187 -19.57 -16.12 22.19
CA ALA A 187 -18.46 -16.31 21.25
C ALA A 187 -18.47 -15.25 20.12
N SER A 188 -19.65 -14.89 19.60
CA SER A 188 -19.79 -13.86 18.58
C SER A 188 -19.50 -12.45 19.12
N GLU A 189 -20.09 -12.07 20.26
CA GLU A 189 -19.88 -10.75 20.85
C GLU A 189 -18.43 -10.53 21.27
N ALA A 190 -17.81 -11.53 21.88
CA ALA A 190 -16.41 -11.48 22.29
C ALA A 190 -15.47 -11.36 21.09
N SER A 191 -15.73 -12.05 19.98
CA SER A 191 -14.99 -11.93 18.73
C SER A 191 -15.12 -10.53 18.14
N VAL A 192 -16.33 -9.94 18.11
CA VAL A 192 -16.56 -8.56 17.64
C VAL A 192 -15.82 -7.54 18.54
N LYS A 193 -15.85 -7.71 19.86
CA LYS A 193 -15.08 -6.87 20.80
C LYS A 193 -13.58 -6.98 20.53
N ALA A 194 -13.07 -8.19 20.31
CA ALA A 194 -11.67 -8.42 19.97
C ALA A 194 -11.24 -7.72 18.69
N MET A 195 -12.10 -7.73 17.64
CA MET A 195 -11.85 -6.97 16.41
C MET A 195 -11.75 -5.45 16.68
N LYS A 196 -12.58 -4.91 17.56
CA LYS A 196 -12.49 -3.49 17.97
C LYS A 196 -11.19 -3.18 18.71
N TYR A 197 -10.72 -4.07 19.58
CA TYR A 197 -9.41 -3.92 20.25
C TYR A 197 -8.26 -4.01 19.24
N SER A 198 -8.40 -4.77 18.16
CA SER A 198 -7.43 -4.81 17.07
C SER A 198 -7.23 -3.44 16.42
N PHE A 199 -8.27 -2.63 16.29
CA PHE A 199 -8.15 -1.27 15.75
C PHE A 199 -7.31 -0.37 16.67
N ILE A 200 -7.51 -0.47 17.99
CA ILE A 200 -6.68 0.24 18.98
C ILE A 200 -5.23 -0.22 18.88
N SER A 201 -4.99 -1.53 18.81
CA SER A 201 -3.64 -2.09 18.73
C SER A 201 -2.87 -1.58 17.52
N VAL A 202 -3.54 -1.47 16.34
CA VAL A 202 -2.95 -0.91 15.12
C VAL A 202 -2.55 0.55 15.32
N GLY A 203 -3.44 1.39 15.88
CA GLY A 203 -3.13 2.79 16.12
C GLY A 203 -1.98 2.98 17.10
N ILE A 204 -1.95 2.23 18.22
CA ILE A 204 -0.87 2.27 19.21
C ILE A 204 0.44 1.80 18.59
N TRP A 205 0.45 0.68 17.88
CA TRP A 205 1.63 0.16 17.17
C TRP A 205 2.21 1.20 16.22
N TRP A 206 1.35 1.77 15.40
CA TRP A 206 1.76 2.75 14.40
C TRP A 206 2.36 4.00 15.04
N ILE A 207 1.73 4.58 16.08
CA ILE A 207 2.27 5.72 16.81
C ILE A 207 3.61 5.34 17.48
N ALA A 208 3.65 4.24 18.22
CA ALA A 208 4.81 3.87 19.04
C ALA A 208 6.07 3.65 18.20
N PHE A 209 5.96 2.80 17.15
CA PHE A 209 7.12 2.47 16.33
C PHE A 209 7.54 3.58 15.36
N SER A 210 6.62 4.45 14.95
CA SER A 210 6.97 5.64 14.15
C SER A 210 7.89 6.62 14.88
N GLN A 211 7.93 6.60 16.22
CA GLN A 211 8.82 7.50 16.99
C GLN A 211 10.30 7.28 16.66
N ILE A 212 10.68 6.04 16.28
CA ILE A 212 12.05 5.71 15.88
C ILE A 212 12.43 6.55 14.64
N ALA A 213 11.61 6.49 13.59
CA ALA A 213 11.82 7.27 12.38
C ALA A 213 11.75 8.80 12.68
N PHE A 214 10.78 9.24 13.47
CA PHE A 214 10.61 10.65 13.80
C PHE A 214 11.77 11.23 14.60
N ARG A 215 12.41 10.45 15.44
CA ARG A 215 13.56 10.90 16.24
C ARG A 215 14.82 11.03 15.41
N PHE A 216 15.10 10.06 14.54
CA PHE A 216 16.43 9.90 13.93
C PHE A 216 16.50 10.26 12.44
N LEU A 217 15.38 10.30 11.71
CA LEU A 217 15.40 10.81 10.33
C LEU A 217 15.90 12.26 10.29
N PRO A 218 16.65 12.66 9.25
CA PRO A 218 17.16 14.01 9.13
C PRO A 218 16.02 15.04 9.18
N LYS A 219 16.26 16.16 9.87
CA LYS A 219 15.42 17.34 9.75
C LYS A 219 15.84 18.05 8.48
N ASN A 220 14.89 18.32 7.61
CA ASN A 220 15.17 19.24 6.51
C ASN A 220 15.43 20.63 7.09
N ILE A 221 16.39 21.34 6.53
CA ILE A 221 16.63 22.73 6.87
C ILE A 221 15.46 23.51 6.26
N SER A 222 14.73 24.25 7.12
CA SER A 222 13.64 25.12 6.64
C SER A 222 14.21 26.11 5.62
N LYS A 223 13.78 26.03 4.38
CA LYS A 223 14.24 26.88 3.28
C LYS A 223 13.52 28.23 3.30
N ASN A 224 12.22 28.20 3.51
CA ASN A 224 11.36 29.37 3.43
C ASN A 224 10.37 29.42 4.60
N PRO A 225 10.02 30.62 5.11
CA PRO A 225 9.02 30.76 6.16
C PRO A 225 7.62 30.43 5.63
N LEU A 226 6.75 29.96 6.53
CA LEU A 226 5.33 29.81 6.26
C LEU A 226 4.70 31.21 6.11
N THR A 227 4.36 31.58 4.90
CA THR A 227 3.67 32.84 4.57
C THR A 227 2.25 32.57 4.11
N ASN A 228 1.38 33.59 4.06
CA ASN A 228 0.02 33.46 3.53
C ASN A 228 -0.04 32.99 2.06
N LYS A 229 1.09 33.07 1.34
CA LYS A 229 1.23 32.62 -0.05
C LYS A 229 1.82 31.19 -0.17
N VAL A 230 1.94 30.45 0.93
CA VAL A 230 2.60 29.13 0.93
C VAL A 230 1.97 28.13 -0.06
N ILE A 231 0.66 28.16 -0.19
CA ILE A 231 -0.06 27.27 -1.15
C ILE A 231 0.32 27.64 -2.59
N PHE A 232 0.35 28.95 -2.91
CA PHE A 232 0.73 29.42 -4.24
C PHE A 232 2.20 29.11 -4.55
N ASN A 233 3.07 29.30 -3.58
CA ASN A 233 4.49 28.97 -3.72
C ASN A 233 4.71 27.45 -3.87
N GLY A 234 3.99 26.63 -3.11
CA GLY A 234 3.98 25.18 -3.29
C GLY A 234 3.50 24.76 -4.68
N TYR A 235 2.47 25.41 -5.22
CA TYR A 235 2.03 25.16 -6.59
C TYR A 235 3.10 25.55 -7.64
N ARG A 236 3.82 26.65 -7.44
CA ARG A 236 4.94 27.02 -8.31
C ARG A 236 6.06 26.01 -8.27
N GLU A 237 6.39 25.51 -7.08
CA GLU A 237 7.38 24.45 -6.88
C GLU A 237 6.97 23.17 -7.64
N LEU A 238 5.73 22.73 -7.44
CA LEU A 238 5.17 21.59 -8.16
C LEU A 238 5.21 21.77 -9.69
N SER A 239 4.91 22.99 -10.16
CA SER A 239 4.96 23.31 -11.60
C SER A 239 6.40 23.29 -12.13
N ALA A 240 7.38 23.75 -11.35
CA ALA A 240 8.80 23.66 -11.70
C ALA A 240 9.28 22.21 -11.77
N VAL A 241 8.89 21.40 -10.78
CA VAL A 241 9.18 19.95 -10.78
C VAL A 241 8.51 19.25 -11.96
N TRP A 242 7.27 19.63 -12.32
CA TRP A 242 6.60 19.09 -13.52
C TRP A 242 7.35 19.40 -14.83
N LYS A 243 7.88 20.61 -14.97
CA LYS A 243 8.72 20.97 -16.14
C LYS A 243 10.00 20.14 -16.16
N THR A 244 10.68 20.02 -15.02
CA THR A 244 11.88 19.19 -14.89
C THR A 244 11.57 17.73 -15.24
N PHE A 245 10.48 17.19 -14.70
CA PHE A 245 10.00 15.84 -14.97
C PHE A 245 9.73 15.63 -16.47
N SER A 246 9.07 16.59 -17.12
CA SER A 246 8.73 16.52 -18.54
C SER A 246 9.97 16.55 -19.45
N ASN A 247 11.06 17.18 -19.01
CA ASN A 247 12.33 17.27 -19.72
C ASN A 247 13.23 16.03 -19.52
N HIS A 248 12.89 15.11 -18.60
CA HIS A 248 13.60 13.86 -18.38
C HIS A 248 12.89 12.67 -19.05
N PRO A 249 13.24 12.32 -20.29
CA PRO A 249 12.48 11.35 -21.09
C PRO A 249 12.47 9.94 -20.49
N ILE A 250 13.54 9.54 -19.80
CA ILE A 250 13.64 8.22 -19.13
C ILE A 250 12.68 8.18 -17.95
N LEU A 251 12.69 9.19 -17.08
CA LEU A 251 11.82 9.28 -15.91
C LEU A 251 10.35 9.33 -16.33
N LYS A 252 10.03 10.14 -17.35
CA LYS A 252 8.67 10.23 -17.90
C LYS A 252 8.19 8.89 -18.48
N SER A 253 9.06 8.21 -19.25
CA SER A 253 8.71 6.90 -19.80
C SER A 253 8.56 5.84 -18.70
N TYR A 254 9.38 5.92 -17.65
CA TYR A 254 9.31 5.00 -16.52
C TYR A 254 8.02 5.14 -15.73
N ILE A 255 7.57 6.37 -15.43
CA ILE A 255 6.31 6.55 -14.68
C ILE A 255 5.12 6.06 -15.51
N GLY A 256 5.16 6.18 -16.84
CA GLY A 256 4.14 5.60 -17.71
C GLY A 256 4.14 4.06 -17.66
N ALA A 257 5.31 3.42 -17.70
CA ALA A 257 5.43 1.97 -17.53
C ALA A 257 4.98 1.54 -16.13
N PHE A 258 5.41 2.27 -15.09
CA PHE A 258 5.01 2.05 -13.71
C PHE A 258 3.50 2.14 -13.53
N PHE A 259 2.85 3.15 -14.09
CA PHE A 259 1.39 3.29 -14.05
C PHE A 259 0.70 2.02 -14.54
N VAL A 260 1.13 1.50 -15.71
CA VAL A 260 0.50 0.35 -16.34
C VAL A 260 0.67 -0.92 -15.51
N PHE A 261 1.90 -1.29 -15.15
CA PHE A 261 2.11 -2.54 -14.41
C PHE A 261 1.70 -2.42 -12.93
N SER A 262 1.85 -1.26 -12.30
CA SER A 262 1.41 -1.04 -10.92
C SER A 262 -0.11 -1.12 -10.80
N MET A 263 -0.87 -0.57 -11.76
CA MET A 263 -2.31 -0.72 -11.84
C MET A 263 -2.70 -2.21 -11.79
N ALA A 264 -2.07 -3.04 -12.60
CA ALA A 264 -2.35 -4.47 -12.65
C ALA A 264 -1.97 -5.18 -11.33
N VAL A 265 -0.76 -4.92 -10.80
CA VAL A 265 -0.29 -5.49 -9.52
C VAL A 265 -1.25 -5.17 -8.39
N GLN A 266 -1.57 -3.89 -8.21
CA GLN A 266 -2.41 -3.44 -7.10
C GLN A 266 -3.83 -3.97 -7.20
N THR A 267 -4.40 -4.00 -8.42
CA THR A 267 -5.74 -4.55 -8.64
C THR A 267 -5.78 -6.03 -8.32
N VAL A 268 -4.86 -6.84 -8.87
CA VAL A 268 -4.81 -8.28 -8.60
C VAL A 268 -4.65 -8.57 -7.11
N MET A 269 -3.85 -7.77 -6.40
CA MET A 269 -3.68 -7.93 -4.96
C MET A 269 -4.94 -7.60 -4.16
N LEU A 270 -5.65 -6.54 -4.52
CA LEU A 270 -6.89 -6.14 -3.83
C LEU A 270 -8.01 -7.16 -4.04
N ILE A 271 -8.05 -7.80 -5.20
CA ILE A 271 -9.09 -8.78 -5.53
C ILE A 271 -8.74 -10.21 -5.12
N ALA A 272 -7.47 -10.51 -4.79
CA ALA A 272 -7.00 -11.86 -4.52
C ALA A 272 -7.81 -12.60 -3.44
N ALA A 273 -8.22 -11.88 -2.38
CA ALA A 273 -9.06 -12.44 -1.32
C ALA A 273 -10.47 -12.79 -1.83
N TYR A 274 -11.10 -11.91 -2.61
CA TYR A 274 -12.41 -12.14 -3.21
C TYR A 274 -12.37 -13.28 -4.23
N PHE A 275 -11.30 -13.34 -5.03
CA PHE A 275 -11.07 -14.45 -5.95
C PHE A 275 -10.95 -15.78 -5.19
N GLY A 276 -10.17 -15.81 -4.11
CA GLY A 276 -10.06 -16.98 -3.25
C GLY A 276 -11.39 -17.38 -2.61
N GLU A 277 -12.22 -16.42 -2.25
CA GLU A 277 -13.54 -16.66 -1.66
C GLU A 277 -14.53 -17.27 -2.65
N GLN A 278 -14.58 -16.75 -3.89
CA GLN A 278 -15.63 -17.06 -4.86
C GLN A 278 -15.24 -18.17 -5.84
N GLU A 279 -13.97 -18.27 -6.22
CA GLU A 279 -13.50 -19.13 -7.30
C GLU A 279 -12.86 -20.45 -6.84
N ILE A 280 -12.57 -20.58 -5.54
CA ILE A 280 -11.91 -21.78 -5.00
C ILE A 280 -12.93 -22.68 -4.31
N ASN A 281 -12.83 -23.97 -4.61
CA ASN A 281 -13.70 -25.00 -4.02
C ASN A 281 -13.17 -25.38 -2.63
N TRP A 282 -13.62 -24.66 -1.60
CA TRP A 282 -13.35 -24.99 -0.20
C TRP A 282 -14.31 -26.07 0.28
N GLY A 283 -13.84 -26.98 1.14
CA GLY A 283 -14.68 -28.06 1.68
C GLY A 283 -15.76 -27.57 2.65
N SER A 284 -15.48 -26.47 3.39
CA SER A 284 -16.42 -25.87 4.35
C SER A 284 -16.19 -24.37 4.50
N SER A 285 -17.17 -23.66 5.09
CA SER A 285 -17.04 -22.22 5.39
C SER A 285 -15.89 -21.93 6.35
N SER A 286 -15.60 -22.82 7.29
CA SER A 286 -14.47 -22.68 8.21
C SER A 286 -13.14 -22.85 7.48
N GLU A 287 -13.02 -23.86 6.60
CA GLU A 287 -11.82 -24.04 5.76
C GLU A 287 -11.58 -22.85 4.85
N LYS A 288 -12.64 -22.24 4.29
CA LYS A 288 -12.56 -21.03 3.48
C LYS A 288 -11.96 -19.88 4.26
N GLN A 289 -12.49 -19.57 5.45
CA GLN A 289 -11.99 -18.46 6.28
C GLN A 289 -10.52 -18.67 6.68
N ILE A 290 -10.20 -19.86 7.19
CA ILE A 290 -8.83 -20.20 7.59
C ILE A 290 -7.90 -20.16 6.37
N GLY A 291 -8.33 -20.72 5.24
CA GLY A 291 -7.55 -20.78 4.03
C GLY A 291 -7.21 -19.40 3.44
N LEU A 292 -8.15 -18.46 3.47
CA LEU A 292 -7.91 -17.08 3.04
C LEU A 292 -6.90 -16.39 3.95
N ILE A 293 -7.01 -16.52 5.27
CA ILE A 293 -6.06 -15.97 6.24
C ILE A 293 -4.66 -16.57 6.03
N VAL A 294 -4.57 -17.88 5.87
CA VAL A 294 -3.31 -18.60 5.59
C VAL A 294 -2.70 -18.08 4.28
N SER A 295 -3.51 -17.92 3.22
CA SER A 295 -3.02 -17.39 1.94
C SER A 295 -2.46 -15.98 2.05
N ILE A 296 -3.14 -15.07 2.76
CA ILE A 296 -2.65 -13.71 3.01
C ILE A 296 -1.33 -13.76 3.79
N THR A 297 -1.22 -14.64 4.78
CA THR A 297 0.00 -14.81 5.58
C THR A 297 1.15 -15.35 4.73
N ILE A 298 0.89 -16.34 3.87
CA ILE A 298 1.86 -16.90 2.91
C ILE A 298 2.38 -15.78 2.00
N ILE A 299 1.48 -14.97 1.41
CA ILE A 299 1.86 -13.85 0.55
C ILE A 299 2.85 -12.94 1.26
N GLN A 300 2.54 -12.51 2.47
CA GLN A 300 3.36 -11.56 3.24
C GLN A 300 4.73 -12.14 3.61
N LEU A 301 4.77 -13.39 4.10
CA LEU A 301 6.03 -14.02 4.51
C LEU A 301 6.95 -14.29 3.30
N ILE A 302 6.38 -14.77 2.19
CA ILE A 302 7.17 -15.01 0.97
C ILE A 302 7.56 -13.70 0.29
N ALA A 303 6.79 -12.61 0.45
CA ALA A 303 7.16 -11.30 -0.07
C ALA A 303 8.48 -10.76 0.54
N ILE A 304 8.80 -11.14 1.80
CA ILE A 304 10.09 -10.83 2.42
C ILE A 304 11.24 -11.43 1.60
N VAL A 305 11.09 -12.70 1.25
CA VAL A 305 12.07 -13.44 0.44
C VAL A 305 12.16 -12.82 -0.96
N GLY A 306 11.01 -12.52 -1.57
CA GLY A 306 10.91 -11.90 -2.88
C GLY A 306 11.60 -10.55 -2.98
N ALA A 307 11.38 -9.67 -2.02
CA ALA A 307 12.03 -8.36 -1.97
C ALA A 307 13.57 -8.48 -1.88
N ASN A 308 14.07 -9.40 -1.05
CA ASN A 308 15.52 -9.58 -0.87
C ASN A 308 16.18 -10.25 -2.07
N ILE A 309 15.58 -11.29 -2.66
CA ILE A 309 16.08 -11.94 -3.88
C ILE A 309 16.13 -10.92 -5.01
N THR A 310 15.07 -10.15 -5.20
CA THR A 310 14.97 -9.15 -6.25
C THR A 310 16.06 -8.07 -6.11
N ALA A 311 16.32 -7.60 -4.89
CA ALA A 311 17.40 -6.64 -4.63
C ALA A 311 18.80 -7.21 -4.92
N GLN A 312 19.02 -8.52 -4.71
CA GLN A 312 20.26 -9.18 -5.10
C GLN A 312 20.38 -9.34 -6.62
N CYS A 313 19.29 -9.76 -7.28
CA CYS A 313 19.24 -9.88 -8.73
C CYS A 313 19.45 -8.52 -9.42
N SER A 314 18.85 -7.44 -8.90
CA SER A 314 19.01 -6.10 -9.48
C SER A 314 20.45 -5.59 -9.40
N LYS A 315 21.19 -5.96 -8.36
CA LYS A 315 22.61 -5.64 -8.25
C LYS A 315 23.46 -6.32 -9.34
N LYS A 316 23.07 -7.52 -9.78
CA LYS A 316 23.80 -8.30 -10.79
C LYS A 316 23.37 -7.97 -12.21
N PHE A 317 22.07 -7.85 -12.44
CA PHE A 317 21.50 -7.75 -13.79
C PHE A 317 20.95 -6.35 -14.11
N GLY A 318 20.92 -5.44 -13.13
CA GLY A 318 20.28 -4.13 -13.25
C GLY A 318 18.78 -4.16 -12.94
N ASN A 319 18.23 -3.00 -12.64
CA ASN A 319 16.83 -2.88 -12.19
C ASN A 319 15.82 -3.19 -13.30
N LEU A 320 16.03 -2.64 -14.51
CA LEU A 320 15.07 -2.79 -15.61
C LEU A 320 14.92 -4.24 -16.07
N PRO A 321 15.99 -5.02 -16.33
CA PRO A 321 15.86 -6.44 -16.68
C PRO A 321 15.09 -7.25 -15.63
N VAL A 322 15.35 -7.00 -14.34
CA VAL A 322 14.67 -7.72 -13.26
C VAL A 322 13.19 -7.32 -13.18
N LEU A 323 12.84 -6.03 -13.36
CA LEU A 323 11.45 -5.60 -13.44
C LEU A 323 10.72 -6.21 -14.65
N ILE A 324 11.39 -6.34 -15.79
CA ILE A 324 10.84 -7.01 -16.98
C ILE A 324 10.54 -8.49 -16.65
N THR A 325 11.49 -9.18 -16.04
CA THR A 325 11.31 -10.58 -15.62
C THR A 325 10.13 -10.74 -14.64
N LEU A 326 10.02 -9.83 -13.66
CA LEU A 326 8.90 -9.84 -12.72
C LEU A 326 7.55 -9.63 -13.42
N ASN A 327 7.47 -8.76 -14.42
CA ASN A 327 6.25 -8.61 -15.22
C ASN A 327 5.88 -9.90 -15.95
N PHE A 328 6.86 -10.64 -16.52
CA PHE A 328 6.58 -11.93 -17.15
C PHE A 328 6.16 -13.01 -16.12
N ILE A 329 6.70 -12.98 -14.90
CA ILE A 329 6.22 -13.84 -13.82
C ILE A 329 4.76 -13.53 -13.50
N TRP A 330 4.37 -12.24 -13.43
CA TRP A 330 2.98 -11.84 -13.24
C TRP A 330 2.07 -12.27 -14.40
N VAL A 331 2.54 -12.22 -15.65
CA VAL A 331 1.83 -12.80 -16.81
C VAL A 331 1.53 -14.28 -16.57
N SER A 332 2.56 -15.04 -16.16
CA SER A 332 2.41 -16.48 -15.87
C SER A 332 1.46 -16.73 -14.69
N LEU A 333 1.47 -15.88 -13.66
CA LEU A 333 0.56 -15.96 -12.52
C LEU A 333 -0.89 -15.69 -12.90
N CYS A 334 -1.16 -14.67 -13.73
CA CYS A 334 -2.52 -14.42 -14.24
C CYS A 334 -3.03 -15.60 -15.07
N LEU A 335 -2.16 -16.18 -15.88
CA LEU A 335 -2.49 -17.38 -16.65
C LEU A 335 -2.75 -18.59 -15.75
N TYR A 336 -1.91 -18.82 -14.74
CA TYR A 336 -2.10 -19.90 -13.76
C TYR A 336 -3.39 -19.73 -12.96
N ALA A 337 -3.70 -18.50 -12.50
CA ALA A 337 -4.90 -18.19 -11.73
C ALA A 337 -6.19 -18.58 -12.47
N PHE A 338 -6.20 -18.53 -13.80
CA PHE A 338 -7.34 -18.97 -14.61
C PHE A 338 -7.69 -20.43 -14.38
N PHE A 339 -6.70 -21.30 -14.09
CA PHE A 339 -6.88 -22.74 -13.89
C PHE A 339 -6.99 -23.17 -12.43
N VAL A 340 -6.72 -22.29 -11.48
CA VAL A 340 -6.75 -22.59 -10.03
C VAL A 340 -8.18 -22.88 -9.56
N ARG A 341 -8.41 -24.05 -8.93
CA ARG A 341 -9.72 -24.45 -8.40
C ARG A 341 -9.66 -25.01 -6.98
N SER A 342 -8.51 -25.56 -6.58
CA SER A 342 -8.37 -26.19 -5.26
C SER A 342 -7.62 -25.29 -4.27
N PRO A 343 -7.83 -25.48 -2.95
CA PRO A 343 -7.09 -24.76 -1.91
C PRO A 343 -5.58 -24.85 -2.05
N MET A 344 -5.05 -26.06 -2.36
CA MET A 344 -3.61 -26.24 -2.51
C MET A 344 -3.03 -25.46 -3.68
N GLN A 345 -3.73 -25.44 -4.83
CA GLN A 345 -3.33 -24.63 -5.98
C GLN A 345 -3.35 -23.13 -5.62
N PHE A 346 -4.32 -22.71 -4.83
CA PHE A 346 -4.43 -21.32 -4.37
C PHE A 346 -3.29 -20.93 -3.42
N TYR A 347 -2.86 -21.81 -2.51
CA TYR A 347 -1.68 -21.59 -1.66
C TYR A 347 -0.38 -21.48 -2.47
N ILE A 348 -0.23 -22.30 -3.51
CA ILE A 348 0.90 -22.21 -4.44
C ILE A 348 0.88 -20.86 -5.17
N ALA A 349 -0.28 -20.45 -5.71
CA ALA A 349 -0.45 -19.13 -6.31
C ALA A 349 -0.07 -17.99 -5.34
N ALA A 350 -0.57 -18.07 -4.09
CA ALA A 350 -0.27 -17.12 -3.03
C ALA A 350 1.25 -17.01 -2.77
N GLY A 351 1.96 -18.12 -2.76
CA GLY A 351 3.43 -18.13 -2.63
C GLY A 351 4.13 -17.38 -3.76
N PHE A 352 3.79 -17.66 -5.01
CA PHE A 352 4.37 -16.97 -6.16
C PHE A 352 3.94 -15.50 -6.25
N VAL A 353 2.70 -15.18 -5.90
CA VAL A 353 2.22 -13.80 -5.76
C VAL A 353 3.07 -13.06 -4.73
N GLY A 354 3.28 -13.65 -3.55
CA GLY A 354 4.13 -13.04 -2.50
C GLY A 354 5.54 -12.77 -3.02
N LEU A 355 6.19 -13.77 -3.62
CA LEU A 355 7.54 -13.63 -4.18
C LEU A 355 7.65 -12.47 -5.18
N SER A 356 6.70 -12.40 -6.10
CA SER A 356 6.70 -11.38 -7.16
C SER A 356 6.28 -10.01 -6.64
N MET A 357 5.34 -9.94 -5.71
CA MET A 357 4.82 -8.72 -5.10
C MET A 357 5.90 -7.98 -4.33
N GLY A 358 6.57 -8.67 -3.39
CA GLY A 358 7.65 -8.07 -2.61
C GLY A 358 8.78 -7.53 -3.49
N GLY A 359 9.11 -8.30 -4.55
CA GLY A 359 10.12 -7.92 -5.53
C GLY A 359 9.72 -6.69 -6.35
N ILE A 360 8.56 -6.73 -7.01
CA ILE A 360 8.16 -5.67 -7.95
C ILE A 360 7.91 -4.33 -7.23
N GLN A 361 7.28 -4.35 -6.06
CA GLN A 361 7.01 -3.14 -5.29
C GLN A 361 8.31 -2.48 -4.80
N SER A 362 9.21 -3.26 -4.20
CA SER A 362 10.47 -2.74 -3.67
C SER A 362 11.38 -2.22 -4.78
N LEU A 363 11.48 -2.94 -5.89
CA LEU A 363 12.34 -2.57 -7.01
C LEU A 363 11.75 -1.41 -7.83
N ALA A 364 10.43 -1.34 -7.99
CA ALA A 364 9.79 -0.20 -8.65
C ALA A 364 10.06 1.12 -7.91
N ARG A 365 9.93 1.13 -6.56
CA ARG A 365 10.23 2.28 -5.72
C ARG A 365 11.70 2.71 -5.84
N SER A 366 12.62 1.79 -5.72
CA SER A 366 14.06 2.09 -5.80
C SER A 366 14.49 2.52 -7.20
N THR A 367 13.93 1.92 -8.25
CA THR A 367 14.22 2.30 -9.65
C THR A 367 13.74 3.72 -9.94
N TYR A 368 12.53 4.04 -9.52
CA TYR A 368 12.01 5.41 -9.61
C TYR A 368 12.93 6.39 -8.90
N SER A 369 13.32 6.07 -7.66
CA SER A 369 14.23 6.90 -6.86
C SER A 369 15.57 7.15 -7.55
N LYS A 370 16.12 6.16 -8.26
CA LYS A 370 17.37 6.29 -9.02
C LYS A 370 17.25 7.18 -10.26
N PHE A 371 16.05 7.28 -10.84
CA PHE A 371 15.79 8.11 -12.02
C PHE A 371 15.46 9.57 -11.67
N ILE A 372 15.16 9.88 -10.41
CA ILE A 372 14.98 11.25 -9.96
C ILE A 372 16.32 11.99 -10.10
N PRO A 373 16.35 13.18 -10.74
CA PRO A 373 17.54 14.00 -10.80
C PRO A 373 18.00 14.42 -9.40
N LYS A 374 19.25 14.83 -9.24
CA LYS A 374 19.73 15.37 -7.97
C LYS A 374 18.99 16.67 -7.66
N THR A 375 18.12 16.63 -6.69
CA THR A 375 17.25 17.75 -6.27
C THR A 375 16.92 17.63 -4.80
N ASP A 376 16.53 18.76 -4.22
CA ASP A 376 15.97 18.81 -2.86
C ASP A 376 14.44 18.57 -2.87
N ASP A 377 13.79 18.62 -4.05
CA ASP A 377 12.33 18.54 -4.23
C ASP A 377 11.84 17.09 -4.37
N THR A 378 12.47 16.21 -3.61
CA THR A 378 12.21 14.75 -3.67
C THR A 378 10.76 14.40 -3.34
N THR A 379 10.09 15.20 -2.50
CA THR A 379 8.70 14.95 -2.10
C THR A 379 7.75 15.17 -3.27
N SER A 380 7.95 16.25 -4.02
CA SER A 380 7.14 16.54 -5.22
C SER A 380 7.30 15.46 -6.31
N PHE A 381 8.52 14.95 -6.52
CA PHE A 381 8.73 13.82 -7.42
C PHE A 381 7.98 12.57 -6.95
N PHE A 382 8.06 12.22 -5.66
CA PHE A 382 7.36 11.06 -5.12
C PHE A 382 5.84 11.24 -5.08
N SER A 383 5.33 12.46 -5.08
CA SER A 383 3.89 12.68 -5.23
C SER A 383 3.37 12.23 -6.59
N PHE A 384 4.11 12.44 -7.67
CA PHE A 384 3.74 11.93 -9.00
C PHE A 384 3.73 10.40 -9.05
N TYR A 385 4.70 9.74 -8.38
CA TYR A 385 4.73 8.30 -8.23
C TYR A 385 3.47 7.78 -7.52
N SER A 386 3.14 8.39 -6.37
CA SER A 386 1.98 7.99 -5.57
C SER A 386 0.65 8.32 -6.26
N THR A 387 0.52 9.49 -6.88
CA THR A 387 -0.68 9.85 -7.66
C THR A 387 -0.89 8.89 -8.83
N SER A 388 0.18 8.52 -9.52
CA SER A 388 0.15 7.51 -10.58
C SER A 388 -0.37 6.17 -10.05
N GLN A 389 0.11 5.72 -8.88
CA GLN A 389 -0.33 4.49 -8.25
C GLN A 389 -1.81 4.55 -7.82
N MET A 390 -2.24 5.64 -7.16
CA MET A 390 -3.64 5.81 -6.72
C MET A 390 -4.61 5.84 -7.91
N THR A 391 -4.29 6.62 -8.95
CA THR A 391 -5.09 6.67 -10.17
C THR A 391 -5.15 5.29 -10.84
N GLY A 392 -4.02 4.57 -10.86
CA GLY A 392 -3.96 3.20 -11.35
C GLY A 392 -4.90 2.26 -10.59
N ILE A 393 -4.93 2.31 -9.26
CA ILE A 393 -5.84 1.48 -8.44
C ILE A 393 -7.30 1.76 -8.82
N VAL A 394 -7.70 3.03 -8.91
CA VAL A 394 -9.09 3.40 -9.25
C VAL A 394 -9.47 2.86 -10.63
N ILE A 395 -8.64 3.10 -11.64
CA ILE A 395 -8.91 2.62 -13.01
C ILE A 395 -8.90 1.09 -13.07
N GLY A 396 -7.94 0.46 -12.41
CA GLY A 396 -7.83 -1.00 -12.38
C GLY A 396 -9.06 -1.66 -11.75
N MET A 397 -9.55 -1.13 -10.63
CA MET A 397 -10.75 -1.65 -9.98
C MET A 397 -12.02 -1.45 -10.83
N LEU A 398 -12.15 -0.31 -11.51
CA LEU A 398 -13.26 -0.09 -12.46
C LEU A 398 -13.22 -1.06 -13.62
N LEU A 399 -12.05 -1.27 -14.23
CA LEU A 399 -11.87 -2.24 -15.31
C LEU A 399 -12.19 -3.66 -14.85
N PHE A 400 -11.67 -4.05 -13.67
CA PHE A 400 -11.94 -5.37 -13.09
C PHE A 400 -13.44 -5.60 -12.92
N GLY A 401 -14.13 -4.69 -12.22
CA GLY A 401 -15.56 -4.81 -11.94
C GLY A 401 -16.41 -4.82 -13.22
N THR A 402 -16.04 -4.02 -14.23
CA THR A 402 -16.75 -4.01 -15.51
C THR A 402 -16.60 -5.33 -16.26
N ILE A 403 -15.39 -5.90 -16.28
CA ILE A 403 -15.16 -7.17 -16.98
C ILE A 403 -15.83 -8.32 -16.24
N ASP A 404 -15.76 -8.34 -14.91
CA ASP A 404 -16.44 -9.32 -14.08
C ASP A 404 -17.95 -9.28 -14.30
N GLN A 405 -18.55 -8.09 -14.34
CA GLN A 405 -19.98 -7.92 -14.62
C GLN A 405 -20.39 -8.38 -16.02
N ILE A 406 -19.56 -8.12 -17.03
CA ILE A 406 -19.87 -8.50 -18.43
C ILE A 406 -19.68 -10.00 -18.65
N THR A 407 -18.64 -10.59 -18.07
CA THR A 407 -18.27 -11.99 -18.31
C THR A 407 -18.82 -12.96 -17.27
N GLY A 408 -19.30 -12.45 -16.12
CA GLY A 408 -19.76 -13.27 -14.99
C GLY A 408 -18.65 -14.11 -14.35
N SER A 409 -17.36 -13.75 -14.56
CA SER A 409 -16.23 -14.55 -14.08
C SER A 409 -15.05 -13.67 -13.69
N MET A 410 -14.66 -13.74 -12.43
CA MET A 410 -13.43 -13.10 -11.93
C MET A 410 -12.18 -13.61 -12.65
N ARG A 411 -12.18 -14.86 -13.12
CA ARG A 411 -11.05 -15.45 -13.86
C ARG A 411 -10.77 -14.70 -15.15
N ASN A 412 -11.82 -14.31 -15.89
CA ASN A 412 -11.69 -13.53 -17.11
C ASN A 412 -11.13 -12.13 -16.82
N SER A 413 -11.53 -11.52 -15.71
CA SER A 413 -10.98 -10.24 -15.26
C SER A 413 -9.49 -10.35 -14.94
N VAL A 414 -9.07 -11.38 -14.21
CA VAL A 414 -7.64 -11.63 -13.93
C VAL A 414 -6.85 -11.87 -15.22
N LEU A 415 -7.39 -12.64 -16.15
CA LEU A 415 -6.76 -12.90 -17.45
C LEU A 415 -6.60 -11.60 -18.28
N PHE A 416 -7.56 -10.70 -18.21
CA PHE A 416 -7.46 -9.39 -18.89
C PHE A 416 -6.26 -8.57 -18.37
N PHE A 417 -5.97 -8.63 -17.06
CA PHE A 417 -4.82 -7.92 -16.48
C PHE A 417 -3.46 -8.45 -16.95
N LEU A 418 -3.40 -9.66 -17.48
CA LEU A 418 -2.21 -10.17 -18.18
C LEU A 418 -1.74 -9.21 -19.28
N SER A 419 -2.66 -8.59 -20.04
CA SER A 419 -2.33 -7.64 -21.09
C SER A 419 -1.56 -6.41 -20.56
N PHE A 420 -1.90 -5.92 -19.37
CA PHE A 420 -1.21 -4.78 -18.77
C PHE A 420 0.20 -5.14 -18.31
N PHE A 421 0.43 -6.36 -17.82
CA PHE A 421 1.78 -6.85 -17.52
C PHE A 421 2.63 -6.97 -18.78
N LEU A 422 2.07 -7.45 -19.89
CA LEU A 422 2.76 -7.49 -21.18
C LEU A 422 3.09 -6.08 -21.70
N ILE A 423 2.13 -5.14 -21.63
CA ILE A 423 2.37 -3.74 -22.01
C ILE A 423 3.44 -3.12 -21.10
N GLY A 424 3.37 -3.35 -19.79
CA GLY A 424 4.37 -2.91 -18.81
C GLY A 424 5.76 -3.43 -19.14
N ALA A 425 5.89 -4.74 -19.41
CA ALA A 425 7.14 -5.36 -19.83
C ALA A 425 7.68 -4.74 -21.14
N PHE A 426 6.82 -4.56 -22.14
CA PHE A 426 7.19 -3.93 -23.42
C PHE A 426 7.72 -2.50 -23.23
N LEU A 427 7.04 -1.69 -22.43
CA LEU A 427 7.46 -0.32 -22.12
C LEU A 427 8.81 -0.30 -21.39
N LEU A 428 9.03 -1.21 -20.42
CA LEU A 428 10.32 -1.35 -19.71
C LEU A 428 11.43 -1.80 -20.66
N ILE A 429 11.18 -2.72 -21.58
CA ILE A 429 12.14 -3.15 -22.62
C ILE A 429 12.54 -1.95 -23.49
N ARG A 430 11.58 -1.12 -23.91
CA ARG A 430 11.84 0.08 -24.70
C ARG A 430 12.72 1.09 -23.95
N ILE A 431 12.51 1.26 -22.65
CA ILE A 431 13.34 2.12 -21.80
C ILE A 431 14.75 1.53 -21.68
N HIS A 432 14.85 0.24 -21.42
CA HIS A 432 16.15 -0.45 -21.29
C HIS A 432 17.00 -0.29 -22.53
N ARG A 433 16.42 -0.53 -23.72
CA ARG A 433 17.11 -0.33 -25.01
C ARG A 433 17.60 1.10 -25.25
N ARG A 434 16.81 2.11 -24.81
CA ARG A 434 17.23 3.52 -24.91
C ARG A 434 18.36 3.92 -23.97
N MET A 435 18.57 3.17 -22.89
CA MET A 435 19.67 3.42 -21.95
C MET A 435 20.94 2.70 -22.33
N THR A 436 20.85 1.64 -23.15
CA THR A 436 22.02 0.83 -23.59
C THR A 436 22.55 1.25 -24.96
N ASN A 437 21.75 1.95 -25.76
CA ASN A 437 22.14 2.61 -27.01
C ASN A 437 22.48 4.08 -26.74
#